data_361be3bec188bb87aa5cdf76e8f91874
#
_entry.id   361be3bec188bb87aa5cdf76e8f91874
#
_cell.length_a   1.000
_cell.length_b   1.000
_cell.length_c   1.000
_cell.angle_alpha   90.00
_cell.angle_beta   90.00
_cell.angle_gamma   90.00
#
_symmetry.space_group_name_H-M   'P 1'
#
loop_
_entity.id
_entity.type
_entity.pdbx_description
1 polymer ?
#
loop_
_entity_poly.entity_id
_entity_poly.type
_entity_poly.pdbx_seq_one_letter_code
_entity_poly.pdbx_strand_id
1 'polypeptide(L)'
;MNYSSPHRFHIPVMGLAYTVDSPIKVARFGISSVISIVEDRLIEMMRSHYYQTANLPYKPIAVHEEDYRAKRIADYLNLVNSIVQEQVEKLKTAAFEKGSEIMKYFEMLPEDSKLKQLYRQMMKMKNEPEKTALESYLRSQIVPGNIDVNIMTKVDRETYNKEGALVEDGSEAVAALRGFVQSNLSNSSVIFSAGMNPRLYNYLENCKELDANEDGVFTKKVIVKVSDYRSALIQGKYLAKKGIWVSEFRIESGLNCGGHAFATEGNLLGPILEEFKTKKEELRNSLFEIYHAAQLKKNNRNFDAAPAIVYSVQGGIGTSEE
;
A
#
# COMPACT_ATOMS: atom_id res chain seq x y z
N MET A 1 -0.39 -10.86 -13.99
CA MET A 1 0.65 -9.88 -14.36
C MET A 1 1.01 -9.09 -13.11
N ASN A 2 2.22 -9.22 -12.59
CA ASN A 2 2.69 -8.37 -11.50
C ASN A 2 2.99 -6.99 -12.07
N TYR A 3 2.05 -6.07 -11.99
CA TYR A 3 2.31 -4.66 -12.28
C TYR A 3 3.18 -4.10 -11.14
N SER A 4 4.50 -4.12 -11.33
CA SER A 4 5.36 -3.26 -10.50
C SER A 4 5.03 -1.81 -10.84
N SER A 5 4.92 -0.95 -9.83
CA SER A 5 4.78 0.50 -10.04
C SER A 5 5.85 0.97 -11.04
N PRO A 6 5.50 1.80 -12.04
CA PRO A 6 6.48 2.36 -12.97
C PRO A 6 7.48 3.30 -12.29
N HIS A 7 7.20 3.72 -11.05
CA HIS A 7 8.08 4.55 -10.22
C HIS A 7 8.77 3.74 -9.13
N ARG A 8 9.98 4.18 -8.75
CA ARG A 8 10.77 3.58 -7.65
C ARG A 8 10.47 4.20 -6.29
N PHE A 9 9.59 5.18 -6.24
CA PHE A 9 9.15 5.84 -5.03
C PHE A 9 7.64 5.68 -4.84
N HIS A 10 7.17 5.96 -3.64
CA HIS A 10 5.76 6.02 -3.30
C HIS A 10 5.50 7.28 -2.46
N ILE A 11 4.24 7.74 -2.44
CA ILE A 11 3.84 8.81 -1.54
C ILE A 11 3.43 8.19 -0.20
N PRO A 12 4.20 8.41 0.87
CA PRO A 12 3.93 7.84 2.19
C PRO A 12 2.83 8.60 2.94
N VAL A 13 2.60 8.24 4.19
CA VAL A 13 1.79 9.06 5.10
C VAL A 13 2.53 10.37 5.37
N MET A 14 1.99 11.47 4.88
CA MET A 14 2.56 12.82 5.01
C MET A 14 1.97 13.63 6.16
N GLY A 15 0.96 13.10 6.81
CA GLY A 15 0.18 13.72 7.87
C GLY A 15 -1.22 13.14 7.84
N LEU A 16 -1.79 12.84 8.99
CA LEU A 16 -3.01 12.04 9.05
C LEU A 16 -4.16 12.63 8.24
N ALA A 17 -4.36 13.95 8.33
CA ALA A 17 -5.45 14.63 7.62
C ALA A 17 -5.19 14.84 6.11
N TYR A 18 -3.95 14.71 5.65
CA TYR A 18 -3.57 14.98 4.27
C TYR A 18 -3.40 13.72 3.41
N THR A 19 -3.36 12.56 4.04
CA THR A 19 -3.12 11.27 3.37
C THR A 19 -4.38 10.41 3.28
N VAL A 20 -5.54 11.03 3.26
CA VAL A 20 -6.83 10.32 3.20
C VAL A 20 -7.29 10.03 1.78
N ASP A 21 -6.76 10.73 0.79
CA ASP A 21 -7.19 10.69 -0.61
C ASP A 21 -6.02 10.76 -1.63
N SER A 22 -4.79 10.54 -1.18
CA SER A 22 -3.59 10.65 -2.03
C SER A 22 -3.69 9.88 -3.36
N PRO A 23 -4.21 8.63 -3.41
CA PRO A 23 -4.31 7.91 -4.67
C PRO A 23 -5.17 8.62 -5.73
N ILE A 24 -6.24 9.29 -5.33
CA ILE A 24 -7.10 10.05 -6.27
C ILE A 24 -6.31 11.16 -6.98
N LYS A 25 -5.28 11.69 -6.30
CA LYS A 25 -4.44 12.78 -6.83
C LYS A 25 -3.32 12.29 -7.73
N VAL A 26 -2.71 11.13 -7.43
CA VAL A 26 -1.44 10.75 -8.05
C VAL A 26 -1.44 9.37 -8.73
N ALA A 27 -2.34 8.45 -8.36
CA ALA A 27 -2.27 7.06 -8.85
C ALA A 27 -2.43 6.94 -10.37
N ARG A 28 -3.23 7.82 -11.00
CA ARG A 28 -3.37 7.84 -12.47
C ARG A 28 -2.04 8.08 -13.21
N PHE A 29 -1.04 8.64 -12.53
CA PHE A 29 0.30 8.85 -13.08
C PHE A 29 1.26 7.70 -12.79
N GLY A 30 0.75 6.52 -12.35
CA GLY A 30 1.57 5.38 -12.01
C GLY A 30 2.27 5.48 -10.65
N ILE A 31 1.99 6.53 -9.85
CA ILE A 31 2.62 6.78 -8.57
C ILE A 31 1.84 6.07 -7.48
N SER A 32 2.47 5.11 -6.81
CA SER A 32 1.91 4.42 -5.65
C SER A 32 1.80 5.36 -4.46
N SER A 33 0.72 5.24 -3.69
CA SER A 33 0.47 6.13 -2.57
C SER A 33 -0.41 5.49 -1.51
N VAL A 34 -0.45 6.10 -0.34
CA VAL A 34 -1.08 5.55 0.86
C VAL A 34 -2.38 6.28 1.18
N ILE A 35 -3.41 5.53 1.58
CA ILE A 35 -4.56 6.04 2.31
C ILE A 35 -4.36 5.73 3.79
N SER A 36 -4.39 6.73 4.66
CA SER A 36 -4.31 6.54 6.11
C SER A 36 -5.72 6.44 6.70
N ILE A 37 -6.04 5.30 7.27
CA ILE A 37 -7.28 5.10 8.02
C ILE A 37 -7.05 5.58 9.45
N VAL A 38 -7.63 6.72 9.77
CA VAL A 38 -7.38 7.44 11.04
C VAL A 38 -8.57 7.32 11.98
N GLU A 39 -9.76 7.71 11.49
CA GLU A 39 -10.97 7.66 12.29
C GLU A 39 -12.21 7.50 11.40
N ASP A 40 -13.24 6.92 11.98
CA ASP A 40 -14.43 6.50 11.26
C ASP A 40 -15.26 7.65 10.67
N ARG A 41 -15.45 8.74 11.43
CA ARG A 41 -16.25 9.89 10.99
C ARG A 41 -15.62 10.58 9.77
N LEU A 42 -14.28 10.67 9.73
CA LEU A 42 -13.57 11.23 8.59
C LEU A 42 -13.81 10.37 7.35
N ILE A 43 -13.74 9.04 7.49
CA ILE A 43 -13.99 8.13 6.36
C ILE A 43 -15.41 8.31 5.80
N GLU A 44 -16.42 8.42 6.67
CA GLU A 44 -17.80 8.65 6.22
C GLU A 44 -17.97 10.01 5.52
N MET A 45 -17.30 11.05 6.01
CA MET A 45 -17.28 12.36 5.33
C MET A 45 -16.59 12.29 3.97
N MET A 46 -15.48 11.55 3.84
CA MET A 46 -14.78 11.34 2.58
C MET A 46 -15.63 10.54 1.59
N ARG A 47 -16.35 9.52 2.06
CA ARG A 47 -17.34 8.81 1.24
C ARG A 47 -18.37 9.79 0.66
N SER A 48 -19.05 10.54 1.54
CA SER A 48 -20.06 11.51 1.12
C SER A 48 -19.50 12.50 0.08
N HIS A 49 -18.33 13.05 0.34
CA HIS A 49 -17.67 14.01 -0.55
C HIS A 49 -17.40 13.41 -1.94
N TYR A 50 -16.76 12.24 -2.01
CA TYR A 50 -16.36 11.65 -3.28
C TYR A 50 -17.51 11.04 -4.06
N TYR A 51 -18.56 10.51 -3.41
CA TYR A 51 -19.79 10.12 -4.09
C TYR A 51 -20.46 11.33 -4.77
N GLN A 52 -20.53 12.47 -4.07
CA GLN A 52 -21.08 13.71 -4.63
C GLN A 52 -20.22 14.25 -5.78
N THR A 53 -18.90 14.31 -5.60
CA THR A 53 -17.96 14.80 -6.61
C THR A 53 -17.98 13.95 -7.89
N ALA A 54 -18.16 12.64 -7.75
CA ALA A 54 -18.27 11.70 -8.86
C ALA A 54 -19.70 11.61 -9.45
N ASN A 55 -20.67 12.39 -8.93
CA ASN A 55 -22.09 12.31 -9.31
C ASN A 55 -22.69 10.90 -9.16
N LEU A 56 -22.26 10.17 -8.13
CA LEU A 56 -22.76 8.85 -7.79
C LEU A 56 -23.77 8.92 -6.64
N PRO A 57 -24.75 7.99 -6.55
CA PRO A 57 -25.71 7.96 -5.47
C PRO A 57 -25.02 7.61 -4.15
N TYR A 58 -25.05 8.52 -3.18
CA TYR A 58 -24.51 8.30 -1.85
C TYR A 58 -25.56 7.69 -0.92
N LYS A 59 -25.19 6.60 -0.24
CA LYS A 59 -25.98 6.00 0.84
C LYS A 59 -25.14 5.99 2.13
N PRO A 60 -25.56 6.73 3.18
CA PRO A 60 -24.87 6.71 4.46
C PRO A 60 -24.89 5.30 5.08
N ILE A 61 -23.81 4.91 5.74
CA ILE A 61 -23.75 3.71 6.57
C ILE A 61 -23.87 4.15 8.03
N ALA A 62 -24.97 3.76 8.67
CA ALA A 62 -25.27 4.23 10.01
C ALA A 62 -24.45 3.51 11.09
N VAL A 63 -24.12 4.21 12.17
CA VAL A 63 -23.31 3.66 13.27
C VAL A 63 -23.96 2.49 14.03
N HIS A 64 -25.24 2.26 13.84
CA HIS A 64 -25.95 1.11 14.43
C HIS A 64 -25.96 -0.12 13.52
N GLU A 65 -25.47 -0.01 12.29
CA GLU A 65 -25.30 -1.15 11.41
C GLU A 65 -24.16 -2.04 11.93
N GLU A 66 -24.36 -3.34 11.79
CA GLU A 66 -23.31 -4.30 12.14
C GLU A 66 -22.05 -4.04 11.33
N ASP A 67 -20.90 -4.02 12.01
CA ASP A 67 -19.57 -3.78 11.42
C ASP A 67 -19.48 -2.53 10.52
N TYR A 68 -20.19 -1.47 10.90
CA TYR A 68 -20.33 -0.25 10.11
C TYR A 68 -18.98 0.39 9.72
N ARG A 69 -17.96 0.28 10.60
CA ARG A 69 -16.61 0.83 10.33
C ARG A 69 -15.94 0.09 9.17
N ALA A 70 -15.93 -1.25 9.21
CA ALA A 70 -15.34 -2.03 8.14
C ALA A 70 -16.09 -1.80 6.82
N LYS A 71 -17.43 -1.73 6.85
CA LYS A 71 -18.26 -1.41 5.68
C LYS A 71 -17.91 -0.04 5.09
N ARG A 72 -17.80 1.01 5.93
CA ARG A 72 -17.42 2.37 5.50
C ARG A 72 -16.05 2.36 4.83
N ILE A 73 -15.08 1.69 5.45
CA ILE A 73 -13.71 1.61 4.94
C ILE A 73 -13.66 0.83 3.63
N ALA A 74 -14.29 -0.34 3.56
CA ALA A 74 -14.35 -1.14 2.32
C ALA A 74 -14.98 -0.35 1.18
N ASP A 75 -16.12 0.30 1.44
CA ASP A 75 -16.82 1.10 0.44
C ASP A 75 -16.01 2.32 0.00
N TYR A 76 -15.34 3.01 0.94
CA TYR A 76 -14.45 4.12 0.60
C TYR A 76 -13.28 3.67 -0.27
N LEU A 77 -12.63 2.57 0.07
CA LEU A 77 -11.51 2.02 -0.71
C LEU A 77 -11.97 1.60 -2.11
N ASN A 78 -13.15 1.00 -2.23
CA ASN A 78 -13.76 0.64 -3.51
C ASN A 78 -14.06 1.87 -4.36
N LEU A 79 -14.61 2.92 -3.75
CA LEU A 79 -14.88 4.20 -4.42
C LEU A 79 -13.60 4.83 -4.94
N VAL A 80 -12.55 4.91 -4.11
CA VAL A 80 -11.24 5.44 -4.53
C VAL A 80 -10.67 4.63 -5.68
N ASN A 81 -10.74 3.30 -5.60
CA ASN A 81 -10.29 2.42 -6.69
C ASN A 81 -11.04 2.72 -7.99
N SER A 82 -12.36 2.81 -7.93
CA SER A 82 -13.21 3.13 -9.09
C SER A 82 -12.84 4.48 -9.73
N ILE A 83 -12.66 5.52 -8.90
CA ILE A 83 -12.26 6.85 -9.38
C ILE A 83 -10.88 6.79 -10.06
N VAL A 84 -9.92 6.09 -9.48
CA VAL A 84 -8.57 5.94 -10.06
C VAL A 84 -8.64 5.19 -11.40
N GLN A 85 -9.41 4.12 -11.50
CA GLN A 85 -9.57 3.37 -12.76
C GLN A 85 -10.21 4.26 -13.84
N GLU A 86 -11.24 5.02 -13.52
CA GLU A 86 -11.86 5.97 -14.45
C GLU A 86 -10.87 7.05 -14.91
N GLN A 87 -10.06 7.59 -13.99
CA GLN A 87 -9.01 8.55 -14.33
C GLN A 87 -7.97 7.96 -15.30
N VAL A 88 -7.58 6.68 -15.08
CA VAL A 88 -6.63 5.98 -15.95
C VAL A 88 -7.22 5.76 -17.34
N GLU A 89 -8.49 5.35 -17.45
CA GLU A 89 -9.13 5.19 -18.75
C GLU A 89 -9.27 6.51 -19.49
N LYS A 90 -9.62 7.59 -18.81
CA LYS A 90 -9.59 8.95 -19.39
C LYS A 90 -8.18 9.35 -19.86
N LEU A 91 -7.16 9.00 -19.07
CA LEU A 91 -5.76 9.27 -19.44
C LEU A 91 -5.35 8.52 -20.70
N LYS A 92 -5.73 7.25 -20.84
CA LYS A 92 -5.44 6.44 -22.04
C LYS A 92 -6.08 6.99 -23.32
N THR A 93 -7.18 7.71 -23.21
CA THR A 93 -7.88 8.32 -24.38
C THR A 93 -7.46 9.75 -24.67
N ALA A 94 -6.71 10.42 -23.76
CA ALA A 94 -6.28 11.79 -23.93
C ALA A 94 -5.32 11.97 -25.12
N ALA A 95 -5.32 13.11 -25.78
CA ALA A 95 -4.40 13.42 -26.86
C ALA A 95 -2.99 13.71 -26.33
N PHE A 96 -1.94 13.34 -27.12
CA PHE A 96 -0.55 13.70 -26.83
C PHE A 96 -0.28 15.17 -27.21
N GLU A 97 -0.93 16.09 -26.51
CA GLU A 97 -0.79 17.53 -26.70
C GLU A 97 0.01 18.15 -25.55
N LYS A 98 0.72 19.24 -25.86
CA LYS A 98 1.58 19.91 -24.87
C LYS A 98 0.80 20.26 -23.60
N GLY A 99 1.29 19.76 -22.46
CA GLY A 99 0.69 19.97 -21.15
C GLY A 99 -0.45 19.03 -20.80
N SER A 100 -0.82 18.09 -21.68
CA SER A 100 -1.84 17.07 -21.38
C SER A 100 -1.39 16.13 -20.25
N GLU A 101 -2.35 15.51 -19.55
CA GLU A 101 -2.04 14.58 -18.45
C GLU A 101 -1.34 13.30 -18.94
N ILE A 102 -1.62 12.83 -20.15
CA ILE A 102 -0.91 11.68 -20.70
C ILE A 102 0.58 11.97 -20.93
N MET A 103 0.93 13.17 -21.39
CA MET A 103 2.34 13.56 -21.49
C MET A 103 3.00 13.61 -20.12
N LYS A 104 2.34 14.20 -19.12
CA LYS A 104 2.84 14.21 -17.73
C LYS A 104 3.12 12.83 -17.20
N TYR A 105 2.26 11.83 -17.52
CA TYR A 105 2.51 10.45 -17.12
C TYR A 105 3.90 9.98 -17.56
N PHE A 106 4.23 10.13 -18.84
CA PHE A 106 5.51 9.68 -19.39
C PHE A 106 6.68 10.57 -18.99
N GLU A 107 6.46 11.88 -18.85
CA GLU A 107 7.49 12.84 -18.42
C GLU A 107 7.95 12.59 -16.97
N MET A 108 7.03 12.16 -16.09
CA MET A 108 7.35 11.86 -14.69
C MET A 108 8.01 10.50 -14.48
N LEU A 109 8.04 9.61 -15.48
CA LEU A 109 8.73 8.33 -15.36
C LEU A 109 10.23 8.54 -15.12
N PRO A 110 10.93 7.58 -14.46
CA PRO A 110 12.36 7.61 -14.26
C PRO A 110 13.12 7.78 -15.58
N GLU A 111 14.27 8.47 -15.55
CA GLU A 111 15.06 8.76 -16.76
C GLU A 111 15.53 7.50 -17.48
N ASP A 112 15.82 6.45 -16.75
CA ASP A 112 16.24 5.13 -17.27
C ASP A 112 15.06 4.23 -17.68
N SER A 113 13.83 4.72 -17.55
CA SER A 113 12.62 3.98 -17.94
C SER A 113 12.56 3.79 -19.46
N LYS A 114 12.41 2.53 -19.90
CA LYS A 114 12.21 2.19 -21.32
C LYS A 114 10.98 2.91 -21.90
N LEU A 115 9.90 3.05 -21.14
CA LEU A 115 8.69 3.75 -21.59
C LEU A 115 8.95 5.25 -21.81
N LYS A 116 9.74 5.89 -20.92
CA LYS A 116 10.13 7.30 -21.12
C LYS A 116 11.00 7.48 -22.36
N GLN A 117 11.92 6.57 -22.61
CA GLN A 117 12.75 6.61 -23.82
C GLN A 117 11.90 6.47 -25.09
N LEU A 118 10.97 5.50 -25.11
CA LEU A 118 10.03 5.31 -26.23
C LEU A 118 9.12 6.54 -26.43
N TYR A 119 8.61 7.13 -25.34
CA TYR A 119 7.86 8.38 -25.41
C TYR A 119 8.67 9.51 -26.06
N ARG A 120 9.94 9.70 -25.62
CA ARG A 120 10.83 10.72 -26.23
C ARG A 120 11.13 10.43 -27.71
N GLN A 121 11.22 9.17 -28.09
CA GLN A 121 11.38 8.76 -29.49
C GLN A 121 10.13 9.12 -30.30
N MET A 122 8.95 8.76 -29.81
CA MET A 122 7.66 9.05 -30.42
C MET A 122 7.48 10.57 -30.66
N MET A 123 7.85 11.42 -29.67
CA MET A 123 7.74 12.88 -29.80
C MET A 123 8.64 13.48 -30.90
N LYS A 124 9.68 12.78 -31.34
CA LYS A 124 10.58 13.21 -32.44
C LYS A 124 10.19 12.66 -33.80
N MET A 125 9.24 11.71 -33.85
CA MET A 125 8.83 11.06 -35.09
C MET A 125 8.02 12.00 -35.99
N LYS A 126 8.33 11.93 -37.28
CA LYS A 126 7.61 12.66 -38.34
C LYS A 126 6.75 11.72 -39.19
N ASN A 127 7.04 10.41 -39.15
CA ASN A 127 6.29 9.40 -39.89
C ASN A 127 5.00 9.04 -39.10
N GLU A 128 3.88 9.51 -39.59
CA GLU A 128 2.57 9.39 -38.91
C GLU A 128 2.12 7.94 -38.65
N PRO A 129 2.28 6.94 -39.56
CA PRO A 129 1.90 5.56 -39.27
C PRO A 129 2.70 4.94 -38.13
N GLU A 130 4.01 5.15 -38.09
CA GLU A 130 4.89 4.63 -37.02
C GLU A 130 4.63 5.33 -35.70
N LYS A 131 4.41 6.64 -35.73
CA LYS A 131 4.07 7.44 -34.55
C LYS A 131 2.76 6.97 -33.94
N THR A 132 1.71 6.78 -34.74
CA THR A 132 0.40 6.30 -34.28
C THR A 132 0.50 4.89 -33.66
N ALA A 133 1.30 4.00 -34.25
CA ALA A 133 1.54 2.66 -33.68
C ALA A 133 2.23 2.75 -32.31
N LEU A 134 3.23 3.64 -32.16
CA LEU A 134 3.94 3.83 -30.92
C LEU A 134 3.08 4.54 -29.84
N GLU A 135 2.23 5.48 -30.24
CA GLU A 135 1.22 6.09 -29.36
C GLU A 135 0.26 5.02 -28.80
N SER A 136 -0.25 4.15 -29.67
CA SER A 136 -1.14 3.06 -29.27
C SER A 136 -0.45 2.10 -28.30
N TYR A 137 0.80 1.74 -28.57
CA TYR A 137 1.60 0.93 -27.64
C TYR A 137 1.79 1.63 -26.29
N LEU A 138 2.21 2.89 -26.27
CA LEU A 138 2.42 3.65 -25.02
C LEU A 138 1.14 3.74 -24.20
N ARG A 139 -0.01 3.99 -24.82
CA ARG A 139 -1.32 3.98 -24.15
C ARG A 139 -1.61 2.65 -23.47
N SER A 140 -1.30 1.54 -24.12
CA SER A 140 -1.51 0.20 -23.54
C SER A 140 -0.61 -0.11 -22.35
N GLN A 141 0.49 0.62 -22.18
CA GLN A 141 1.43 0.45 -21.05
C GLN A 141 1.09 1.33 -19.85
N ILE A 142 0.07 2.18 -19.93
CA ILE A 142 -0.35 3.02 -18.81
C ILE A 142 -1.01 2.13 -17.75
N VAL A 143 -0.44 2.16 -16.55
CA VAL A 143 -0.94 1.46 -15.37
C VAL A 143 -1.03 2.43 -14.19
N PRO A 144 -2.04 2.30 -13.32
CA PRO A 144 -2.12 3.10 -12.10
C PRO A 144 -1.01 2.73 -11.11
N GLY A 145 -0.68 3.67 -10.23
CA GLY A 145 0.07 3.35 -9.01
C GLY A 145 -0.79 2.55 -8.01
N ASN A 146 -0.12 1.81 -7.13
CA ASN A 146 -0.80 1.02 -6.11
C ASN A 146 -1.48 1.92 -5.08
N ILE A 147 -2.61 1.46 -4.58
CA ILE A 147 -3.35 2.08 -3.47
C ILE A 147 -3.04 1.25 -2.23
N ASP A 148 -2.13 1.73 -1.38
CA ASP A 148 -1.81 1.09 -0.11
C ASP A 148 -2.61 1.70 1.04
N VAL A 149 -2.83 0.94 2.10
CA VAL A 149 -3.67 1.35 3.23
C VAL A 149 -2.86 1.30 4.52
N ASN A 150 -2.68 2.45 5.17
CA ASN A 150 -2.00 2.54 6.45
C ASN A 150 -3.02 2.49 7.60
N ILE A 151 -2.87 1.52 8.49
CA ILE A 151 -3.67 1.40 9.70
C ILE A 151 -2.87 1.97 10.87
N MET A 152 -3.46 2.94 11.57
CA MET A 152 -2.86 3.53 12.77
C MET A 152 -3.00 2.59 13.96
N THR A 153 -1.93 1.85 14.25
CA THR A 153 -1.93 0.85 15.32
C THR A 153 -1.69 1.44 16.73
N LYS A 154 -1.17 2.67 16.81
CA LYS A 154 -0.88 3.32 18.10
C LYS A 154 -2.12 3.85 18.83
N VAL A 155 -3.22 4.05 18.09
CA VAL A 155 -4.51 4.52 18.64
C VAL A 155 -5.55 3.49 18.23
N ASP A 156 -5.79 2.52 19.10
CA ASP A 156 -6.75 1.45 18.84
C ASP A 156 -7.83 1.50 19.94
N ARG A 157 -9.00 2.04 19.59
CA ARG A 157 -10.14 2.16 20.49
C ARG A 157 -11.01 0.93 20.39
N GLU A 158 -11.48 0.46 21.55
CA GLU A 158 -12.46 -0.61 21.65
C GLU A 158 -13.87 -0.10 21.28
N THR A 159 -14.69 -1.02 20.79
CA THR A 159 -16.10 -0.74 20.48
C THR A 159 -16.98 -1.48 21.47
N TYR A 160 -17.99 -0.80 21.96
CA TYR A 160 -19.00 -1.36 22.86
C TYR A 160 -20.36 -1.36 22.17
N ASN A 161 -21.16 -2.37 22.42
CA ASN A 161 -22.52 -2.45 21.91
C ASN A 161 -23.45 -1.51 22.74
N LYS A 162 -24.74 -1.49 22.39
CA LYS A 162 -25.74 -0.64 23.08
C LYS A 162 -25.94 -1.01 24.54
N GLU A 163 -25.68 -2.25 24.90
CA GLU A 163 -25.77 -2.80 26.26
C GLU A 163 -24.47 -2.54 27.07
N GLY A 164 -23.48 -1.89 26.47
CA GLY A 164 -22.18 -1.60 27.11
C GLY A 164 -21.22 -2.79 27.15
N ALA A 165 -21.52 -3.87 26.46
CA ALA A 165 -20.61 -5.02 26.34
C ALA A 165 -19.57 -4.77 25.23
N LEU A 166 -18.33 -5.23 25.49
CA LEU A 166 -17.25 -5.18 24.50
C LEU A 166 -17.62 -5.99 23.27
N VAL A 167 -17.48 -5.39 22.09
CA VAL A 167 -17.64 -6.09 20.81
C VAL A 167 -16.34 -6.84 20.51
N GLU A 168 -16.42 -8.16 20.40
CA GLU A 168 -15.28 -9.00 20.02
C GLU A 168 -14.77 -8.57 18.64
N ASP A 169 -13.44 -8.45 18.50
CA ASP A 169 -12.79 -7.96 17.27
C ASP A 169 -13.35 -6.60 16.73
N GLY A 170 -14.02 -5.84 17.60
CA GLY A 170 -14.65 -4.56 17.27
C GLY A 170 -13.73 -3.35 17.34
N SER A 171 -12.42 -3.51 17.63
CA SER A 171 -11.50 -2.39 17.71
C SER A 171 -11.34 -1.65 16.37
N GLU A 172 -10.97 -0.37 16.44
CA GLU A 172 -10.83 0.45 15.22
C GLU A 172 -9.80 -0.11 14.26
N ALA A 173 -8.67 -0.62 14.75
CA ALA A 173 -7.62 -1.19 13.93
C ALA A 173 -8.05 -2.51 13.26
N VAL A 174 -8.76 -3.37 14.00
CA VAL A 174 -9.28 -4.64 13.45
C VAL A 174 -10.38 -4.36 12.43
N ALA A 175 -11.28 -3.42 12.70
CA ALA A 175 -12.31 -3.00 11.73
C ALA A 175 -11.69 -2.41 10.46
N ALA A 176 -10.59 -1.65 10.58
CA ALA A 176 -9.87 -1.13 9.43
C ALA A 176 -9.22 -2.24 8.60
N LEU A 177 -8.65 -3.26 9.24
CA LEU A 177 -8.11 -4.42 8.55
C LEU A 177 -9.22 -5.20 7.82
N ARG A 178 -10.38 -5.44 8.47
CA ARG A 178 -11.52 -6.06 7.80
C ARG A 178 -11.98 -5.27 6.59
N GLY A 179 -12.13 -3.96 6.73
CA GLY A 179 -12.48 -3.10 5.60
C GLY A 179 -11.50 -3.18 4.44
N PHE A 180 -10.20 -3.25 4.74
CA PHE A 180 -9.17 -3.44 3.72
C PHE A 180 -9.32 -4.81 3.00
N VAL A 181 -9.42 -5.91 3.76
CA VAL A 181 -9.48 -7.25 3.14
C VAL A 181 -10.79 -7.46 2.37
N GLN A 182 -11.89 -6.85 2.79
CA GLN A 182 -13.18 -6.88 2.10
C GLN A 182 -13.25 -5.97 0.87
N SER A 183 -12.33 -5.00 0.75
CA SER A 183 -12.30 -4.10 -0.40
C SER A 183 -11.92 -4.84 -1.69
N ASN A 184 -12.28 -4.25 -2.86
CA ASN A 184 -11.91 -4.76 -4.17
C ASN A 184 -10.49 -4.36 -4.63
N LEU A 185 -9.70 -3.77 -3.74
CA LEU A 185 -8.30 -3.44 -4.03
C LEU A 185 -7.52 -4.71 -4.34
N SER A 186 -6.78 -4.68 -5.43
CA SER A 186 -5.83 -5.72 -5.83
C SER A 186 -4.45 -5.11 -6.03
N ASN A 187 -3.40 -5.91 -5.87
CA ASN A 187 -2.01 -5.44 -5.87
C ASN A 187 -1.78 -4.29 -4.89
N SER A 188 -2.41 -4.38 -3.74
CA SER A 188 -2.47 -3.39 -2.67
C SER A 188 -1.87 -3.96 -1.39
N SER A 189 -1.37 -3.08 -0.52
CA SER A 189 -0.76 -3.51 0.74
C SER A 189 -1.42 -2.84 1.93
N VAL A 190 -1.55 -3.58 3.03
CA VAL A 190 -1.81 -2.98 4.33
C VAL A 190 -0.49 -2.67 5.01
N ILE A 191 -0.37 -1.46 5.56
CA ILE A 191 0.84 -0.96 6.20
C ILE A 191 0.62 -0.85 7.69
N PHE A 192 1.46 -1.52 8.48
CA PHE A 192 1.47 -1.44 9.93
C PHE A 192 2.55 -0.49 10.43
N SER A 193 2.20 0.32 11.44
CA SER A 193 3.13 1.26 12.08
C SER A 193 4.29 0.52 12.76
N ALA A 194 5.37 1.24 13.08
CA ALA A 194 6.58 0.70 13.72
C ALA A 194 6.38 0.08 15.12
N GLY A 195 5.19 0.16 15.69
CA GLY A 195 4.81 -0.50 16.95
C GLY A 195 3.97 -1.75 16.70
N MET A 196 4.29 -2.85 17.38
CA MET A 196 3.51 -4.07 17.30
C MET A 196 2.19 -3.92 18.09
N ASN A 197 1.05 -4.17 17.43
CA ASN A 197 -0.26 -4.32 18.08
C ASN A 197 -0.61 -5.82 18.08
N PRO A 198 -0.51 -6.51 19.23
CA PRO A 198 -0.74 -7.97 19.28
C PRO A 198 -2.16 -8.37 18.87
N ARG A 199 -3.18 -7.56 19.21
CA ARG A 199 -4.58 -7.83 18.83
C ARG A 199 -4.73 -7.82 17.31
N LEU A 200 -4.28 -6.77 16.67
CA LEU A 200 -4.31 -6.63 15.22
C LEU A 200 -3.52 -7.75 14.52
N TYR A 201 -2.32 -8.06 15.02
CA TYR A 201 -1.49 -9.11 14.46
C TYR A 201 -2.09 -10.51 14.65
N ASN A 202 -2.80 -10.75 15.77
CA ASN A 202 -3.53 -12.00 15.97
C ASN A 202 -4.68 -12.12 14.96
N TYR A 203 -5.42 -11.04 14.72
CA TYR A 203 -6.55 -11.05 13.79
C TYR A 203 -6.15 -11.36 12.34
N LEU A 204 -4.91 -11.08 11.93
CA LEU A 204 -4.40 -11.39 10.59
C LEU A 204 -4.55 -12.87 10.21
N GLU A 205 -4.52 -13.79 11.18
CA GLU A 205 -4.72 -15.22 10.92
C GLU A 205 -6.08 -15.54 10.28
N ASN A 206 -7.07 -14.67 10.49
CA ASN A 206 -8.43 -14.82 9.97
C ASN A 206 -8.58 -14.24 8.53
N CYS A 207 -7.55 -13.54 8.02
CA CYS A 207 -7.59 -12.83 6.75
C CYS A 207 -7.02 -13.66 5.61
N LYS A 208 -7.83 -14.55 5.00
CA LYS A 208 -7.40 -15.41 3.88
C LYS A 208 -6.98 -14.63 2.62
N GLU A 209 -7.46 -13.41 2.47
CA GLU A 209 -7.12 -12.50 1.36
C GLU A 209 -5.65 -12.08 1.36
N LEU A 210 -4.95 -12.28 2.49
CA LEU A 210 -3.52 -12.05 2.64
C LEU A 210 -2.68 -13.29 2.32
N ASP A 211 -3.31 -14.43 2.08
CA ASP A 211 -2.62 -15.63 1.61
C ASP A 211 -2.25 -15.48 0.12
N ALA A 212 -1.15 -16.12 -0.29
CA ALA A 212 -0.84 -16.21 -1.71
C ALA A 212 -1.91 -17.01 -2.45
N ASN A 213 -2.14 -16.74 -3.73
CA ASN A 213 -2.97 -17.58 -4.61
C ASN A 213 -2.23 -18.88 -4.98
N GLU A 214 -2.84 -19.72 -5.82
CA GLU A 214 -2.27 -21.01 -6.28
C GLU A 214 -0.92 -20.83 -6.98
N ASP A 215 -0.72 -19.72 -7.68
CA ASP A 215 0.53 -19.36 -8.34
C ASP A 215 1.60 -18.76 -7.41
N GLY A 216 1.35 -18.71 -6.10
CA GLY A 216 2.26 -18.10 -5.12
C GLY A 216 2.24 -16.55 -5.11
N VAL A 217 1.25 -15.91 -5.75
CA VAL A 217 1.14 -14.46 -5.87
C VAL A 217 0.23 -13.89 -4.79
N PHE A 218 0.68 -12.86 -4.10
CA PHE A 218 -0.10 -12.10 -3.14
C PHE A 218 -0.85 -10.96 -3.83
N THR A 219 -2.17 -11.00 -3.83
CA THR A 219 -3.02 -9.92 -4.34
C THR A 219 -3.17 -8.79 -3.33
N LYS A 220 -3.21 -9.14 -2.05
CA LYS A 220 -3.12 -8.22 -0.91
C LYS A 220 -1.89 -8.57 -0.09
N LYS A 221 -1.11 -7.57 0.26
CA LYS A 221 0.23 -7.72 0.84
C LYS A 221 0.30 -7.07 2.22
N VAL A 222 1.28 -7.48 3.00
CA VAL A 222 1.59 -6.89 4.31
C VAL A 222 2.92 -6.14 4.22
N ILE A 223 2.89 -4.87 4.61
CA ILE A 223 4.06 -4.02 4.82
C ILE A 223 4.20 -3.73 6.30
N VAL A 224 5.39 -3.92 6.84
CA VAL A 224 5.70 -3.58 8.23
C VAL A 224 6.72 -2.45 8.27
N LYS A 225 6.36 -1.35 8.96
CA LYS A 225 7.30 -0.26 9.23
C LYS A 225 8.18 -0.63 10.42
N VAL A 226 9.49 -0.47 10.25
CA VAL A 226 10.49 -0.86 11.24
C VAL A 226 11.56 0.22 11.41
N SER A 227 12.09 0.35 12.63
CA SER A 227 13.17 1.30 12.95
C SER A 227 14.57 0.71 12.74
N ASP A 228 14.68 -0.62 12.75
CA ASP A 228 15.96 -1.34 12.71
C ASP A 228 15.77 -2.80 12.32
N TYR A 229 16.86 -3.51 12.07
CA TYR A 229 16.89 -4.91 11.67
C TYR A 229 16.27 -5.84 12.73
N ARG A 230 16.57 -5.60 14.03
CA ARG A 230 16.02 -6.39 15.13
C ARG A 230 14.48 -6.31 15.17
N SER A 231 13.95 -5.12 14.96
CA SER A 231 12.49 -4.88 14.88
C SER A 231 11.88 -5.65 13.70
N ALA A 232 12.53 -5.64 12.53
CA ALA A 232 12.10 -6.42 11.37
C ALA A 232 12.09 -7.93 11.65
N LEU A 233 13.15 -8.44 12.26
CA LEU A 233 13.29 -9.86 12.59
C LEU A 233 12.20 -10.32 13.58
N ILE A 234 11.95 -9.54 14.65
CA ILE A 234 10.96 -9.89 15.69
C ILE A 234 9.55 -9.87 15.10
N GLN A 235 9.16 -8.78 14.44
CA GLN A 235 7.81 -8.64 13.88
C GLN A 235 7.59 -9.61 12.72
N GLY A 236 8.59 -9.78 11.85
CA GLY A 236 8.54 -10.73 10.74
C GLY A 236 8.36 -12.17 11.22
N LYS A 237 9.13 -12.63 12.22
CA LYS A 237 8.98 -13.96 12.81
C LYS A 237 7.63 -14.14 13.48
N TYR A 238 7.10 -13.12 14.14
CA TYR A 238 5.78 -13.19 14.76
C TYR A 238 4.69 -13.42 13.70
N LEU A 239 4.71 -12.65 12.59
CA LEU A 239 3.76 -12.80 11.49
C LEU A 239 3.95 -14.12 10.73
N ALA A 240 5.20 -14.51 10.46
CA ALA A 240 5.50 -15.79 9.81
C ALA A 240 4.96 -17.00 10.57
N LYS A 241 5.03 -17.01 11.92
CA LYS A 241 4.42 -18.06 12.76
C LYS A 241 2.90 -18.16 12.60
N LYS A 242 2.25 -17.07 12.21
CA LYS A 242 0.81 -16.99 11.92
C LYS A 242 0.46 -17.33 10.47
N GLY A 243 1.46 -17.71 9.67
CA GLY A 243 1.28 -17.95 8.24
C GLY A 243 1.09 -16.69 7.42
N ILE A 244 1.52 -15.53 7.91
CA ILE A 244 1.46 -14.25 7.19
C ILE A 244 2.84 -13.89 6.67
N TRP A 245 2.95 -13.66 5.35
CA TRP A 245 4.18 -13.20 4.72
C TRP A 245 4.29 -11.68 4.73
N VAL A 246 5.42 -11.16 5.21
CA VAL A 246 5.74 -9.74 5.09
C VAL A 246 6.38 -9.51 3.72
N SER A 247 5.66 -8.81 2.84
CA SER A 247 6.11 -8.54 1.47
C SER A 247 7.08 -7.35 1.38
N GLU A 248 7.05 -6.45 2.37
CA GLU A 248 7.95 -5.29 2.42
C GLU A 248 8.25 -4.89 3.87
N PHE A 249 9.52 -4.62 4.13
CA PHE A 249 9.92 -3.86 5.31
C PHE A 249 10.21 -2.41 4.91
N ARG A 250 9.44 -1.49 5.49
CA ARG A 250 9.61 -0.05 5.29
C ARG A 250 10.42 0.52 6.44
N ILE A 251 11.65 0.91 6.15
CA ILE A 251 12.64 1.31 7.13
C ILE A 251 12.46 2.79 7.43
N GLU A 252 12.19 3.10 8.69
CA GLU A 252 12.08 4.46 9.22
C GLU A 252 13.07 4.61 10.37
N SER A 253 14.08 5.47 10.24
CA SER A 253 14.90 5.83 11.40
C SER A 253 14.09 6.67 12.38
N GLY A 254 14.11 6.33 13.66
CA GLY A 254 13.48 7.12 14.72
C GLY A 254 13.98 8.56 14.81
N LEU A 255 15.21 8.83 14.37
CA LEU A 255 15.79 10.16 14.31
C LEU A 255 15.34 10.95 13.06
N ASN A 256 14.99 10.26 11.98
CA ASN A 256 14.68 10.88 10.68
C ASN A 256 13.19 11.03 10.42
N CYS A 257 12.34 10.34 11.15
CA CYS A 257 10.90 10.32 10.89
C CYS A 257 10.10 11.40 11.64
N GLY A 258 10.76 12.32 12.32
CA GLY A 258 10.11 13.51 12.92
C GLY A 258 9.00 13.25 13.94
N GLY A 259 8.73 12.01 14.29
CA GLY A 259 7.57 11.61 15.07
C GLY A 259 7.84 11.25 16.54
N HIS A 260 9.09 11.06 16.93
CA HIS A 260 9.46 10.72 18.30
C HIS A 260 10.69 11.50 18.74
N ALA A 261 10.44 12.53 19.52
CA ALA A 261 11.45 13.34 20.20
C ALA A 261 12.10 12.60 21.41
N PHE A 262 12.26 11.31 21.33
CA PHE A 262 13.09 10.61 22.29
C PHE A 262 14.49 10.53 21.69
N ALA A 263 15.40 11.31 22.27
CA ALA A 263 16.84 11.13 22.12
C ALA A 263 17.22 9.75 22.70
N THR A 264 16.82 8.69 22.01
CA THR A 264 17.38 7.38 22.25
C THR A 264 18.68 7.31 21.46
N GLU A 265 19.62 6.50 21.90
CA GLU A 265 20.86 6.17 21.20
C GLU A 265 20.59 5.44 19.86
N GLY A 266 19.62 5.94 19.08
CA GLY A 266 19.21 5.36 17.81
C GLY A 266 20.26 5.57 16.74
N ASN A 267 20.55 4.54 15.98
CA ASN A 267 21.43 4.64 14.83
C ASN A 267 20.83 5.57 13.77
N LEU A 268 21.69 6.32 13.11
CA LEU A 268 21.34 7.05 11.90
C LEU A 268 20.88 6.06 10.81
N LEU A 269 20.13 6.57 9.82
CA LEU A 269 19.55 5.74 8.75
C LEU A 269 20.62 4.96 7.97
N GLY A 270 21.76 5.57 7.66
CA GLY A 270 22.87 4.92 6.93
C GLY A 270 23.34 3.59 7.52
N PRO A 271 23.76 3.53 8.79
CA PRO A 271 24.13 2.28 9.45
C PRO A 271 23.02 1.23 9.48
N ILE A 272 21.74 1.66 9.65
CA ILE A 272 20.59 0.76 9.62
C ILE A 272 20.45 0.14 8.23
N LEU A 273 20.53 0.94 7.17
CA LEU A 273 20.44 0.45 5.79
C LEU A 273 21.57 -0.50 5.41
N GLU A 274 22.80 -0.24 5.89
CA GLU A 274 23.94 -1.14 5.66
C GLU A 274 23.73 -2.49 6.36
N GLU A 275 23.14 -2.51 7.56
CA GLU A 275 22.76 -3.76 8.23
C GLU A 275 21.72 -4.54 7.43
N PHE A 276 20.66 -3.89 6.94
CA PHE A 276 19.66 -4.54 6.09
C PHE A 276 20.27 -5.07 4.80
N LYS A 277 21.10 -4.27 4.12
CA LYS A 277 21.79 -4.66 2.88
C LYS A 277 22.61 -5.93 3.07
N THR A 278 23.34 -6.02 4.18
CA THR A 278 24.20 -7.16 4.49
C THR A 278 23.41 -8.41 4.89
N LYS A 279 22.33 -8.25 5.65
CA LYS A 279 21.58 -9.36 6.26
C LYS A 279 20.23 -9.67 5.60
N LYS A 280 19.88 -9.05 4.45
CA LYS A 280 18.56 -9.20 3.80
C LYS A 280 18.21 -10.65 3.46
N GLU A 281 19.19 -11.45 3.00
CA GLU A 281 18.98 -12.85 2.64
C GLU A 281 18.82 -13.72 3.89
N GLU A 282 19.59 -13.46 4.94
CA GLU A 282 19.44 -14.13 6.24
C GLU A 282 18.04 -13.88 6.81
N LEU A 283 17.58 -12.62 6.78
CA LEU A 283 16.24 -12.26 7.22
C LEU A 283 15.18 -13.03 6.43
N ARG A 284 15.24 -12.96 5.09
CA ARG A 284 14.28 -13.63 4.21
C ARG A 284 14.20 -15.13 4.48
N ASN A 285 15.34 -15.80 4.56
CA ASN A 285 15.41 -17.25 4.76
C ASN A 285 14.89 -17.64 6.16
N SER A 286 15.29 -16.90 7.20
CA SER A 286 14.81 -17.11 8.57
C SER A 286 13.29 -16.95 8.70
N LEU A 287 12.69 -15.99 7.98
CA LEU A 287 11.24 -15.82 7.95
C LEU A 287 10.55 -16.93 7.14
N PHE A 288 11.17 -17.32 6.03
CA PHE A 288 10.60 -18.34 5.14
C PHE A 288 10.49 -19.70 5.82
N GLU A 289 11.49 -20.15 6.54
CA GLU A 289 11.44 -21.42 7.30
C GLU A 289 10.21 -21.48 8.22
N ILE A 290 9.95 -20.39 8.94
CA ILE A 290 8.83 -20.30 9.89
C ILE A 290 7.49 -20.20 9.13
N TYR A 291 7.43 -19.37 8.09
CA TYR A 291 6.25 -19.17 7.27
C TYR A 291 5.83 -20.46 6.56
N HIS A 292 6.78 -21.14 5.94
CA HIS A 292 6.56 -22.40 5.24
C HIS A 292 6.00 -23.47 6.16
N ALA A 293 6.60 -23.65 7.35
CA ALA A 293 6.10 -24.59 8.35
C ALA A 293 4.67 -24.23 8.81
N ALA A 294 4.37 -22.94 8.99
CA ALA A 294 3.04 -22.50 9.38
C ALA A 294 2.01 -22.72 8.25
N GLN A 295 2.36 -22.41 7.00
CA GLN A 295 1.49 -22.61 5.85
C GLN A 295 1.23 -24.10 5.55
N LEU A 296 2.23 -24.95 5.69
CA LEU A 296 2.06 -26.39 5.56
C LEU A 296 1.07 -26.93 6.58
N LYS A 297 1.16 -26.47 7.83
CA LYS A 297 0.25 -26.88 8.91
C LYS A 297 -1.18 -26.31 8.73
N LYS A 298 -1.31 -25.04 8.34
CA LYS A 298 -2.59 -24.31 8.25
C LYS A 298 -3.37 -24.65 6.99
N ASN A 299 -2.69 -24.68 5.84
CA ASN A 299 -3.30 -24.71 4.52
C ASN A 299 -2.85 -25.91 3.67
N ASN A 300 -2.03 -26.83 4.23
CA ASN A 300 -1.36 -27.92 3.49
C ASN A 300 -0.63 -27.41 2.23
N ARG A 301 -0.02 -26.23 2.33
CA ARG A 301 0.57 -25.52 1.22
C ARG A 301 2.09 -25.60 1.27
N ASN A 302 2.68 -26.06 0.17
CA ASN A 302 4.12 -26.09 -0.04
C ASN A 302 4.55 -24.92 -0.92
N PHE A 303 5.71 -24.33 -0.63
CA PHE A 303 6.34 -23.29 -1.46
C PHE A 303 7.73 -23.79 -1.85
N ASP A 304 8.04 -23.77 -3.13
CA ASP A 304 9.33 -24.22 -3.65
C ASP A 304 10.47 -23.23 -3.35
N ALA A 305 10.13 -21.97 -3.14
CA ALA A 305 11.09 -20.91 -2.84
C ALA A 305 10.47 -19.82 -1.96
N ALA A 306 11.34 -19.12 -1.22
CA ALA A 306 10.94 -17.96 -0.42
C ALA A 306 10.39 -16.85 -1.32
N PRO A 307 9.17 -16.32 -1.06
CA PRO A 307 8.69 -15.14 -1.77
C PRO A 307 9.65 -13.95 -1.59
N ALA A 308 9.60 -13.00 -2.52
CA ALA A 308 10.43 -11.80 -2.42
C ALA A 308 10.03 -10.93 -1.22
N ILE A 309 11.01 -10.26 -0.64
CA ILE A 309 10.81 -9.16 0.32
C ILE A 309 11.40 -7.90 -0.29
N VAL A 310 10.60 -6.83 -0.32
CA VAL A 310 11.04 -5.49 -0.71
C VAL A 310 11.55 -4.76 0.53
N TYR A 311 12.61 -3.99 0.37
CA TYR A 311 13.11 -3.07 1.38
C TYR A 311 12.98 -1.66 0.85
N SER A 312 12.20 -0.84 1.53
CA SER A 312 12.02 0.57 1.19
C SER A 312 12.41 1.47 2.35
N VAL A 313 12.64 2.72 2.07
CA VAL A 313 13.11 3.71 3.05
C VAL A 313 12.10 4.85 3.10
N GLN A 314 11.79 5.31 4.29
CA GLN A 314 10.90 6.44 4.51
C GLN A 314 11.51 7.43 5.50
N GLY A 315 11.55 8.72 5.11
CA GLY A 315 12.14 9.80 5.90
C GLY A 315 13.67 9.90 5.78
N GLY A 316 14.19 11.07 6.06
CA GLY A 316 15.61 11.36 5.98
C GLY A 316 16.22 11.45 4.58
N ILE A 317 15.40 11.38 3.55
CA ILE A 317 15.81 11.51 2.15
C ILE A 317 15.51 12.96 1.73
N GLY A 318 16.53 13.74 1.46
CA GLY A 318 16.40 15.17 1.14
C GLY A 318 16.63 15.50 -0.32
N THR A 319 17.34 14.64 -1.05
CA THR A 319 17.72 14.88 -2.45
C THR A 319 17.44 13.65 -3.32
N SER A 320 17.43 13.86 -4.63
CA SER A 320 17.27 12.76 -5.60
C SER A 320 18.50 11.86 -5.71
N GLU A 321 19.63 12.27 -5.16
CA GLU A 321 20.89 11.53 -5.16
C GLU A 321 20.98 10.55 -3.96
N GLU A 322 20.30 10.87 -2.86
CA GLU A 322 20.15 9.99 -1.70
C GLU A 322 19.18 8.85 -1.98
#